data_de0259f92a4c59d54f570c5822d5b4e7
#
_entry.id   de0259f92a4c59d54f570c5822d5b4e7
#
_cell.length_a   1.000
_cell.length_b   1.000
_cell.length_c   1.000
_cell.angle_alpha   90.00
_cell.angle_beta   90.00
_cell.angle_gamma   90.00
#
_symmetry.space_group_name_H-M   'P 1'
#
loop_
_entity.id
_entity.type
_entity.pdbx_description
1 polymer ?
#
loop_
_entity_poly.entity_id
_entity_poly.type
_entity_poly.pdbx_seq_one_letter_code
_entity_poly.pdbx_strand_id
1 'polypeptide(L)'
;MDLISIVVPVYNAEKYIGVCVNSVLEQTYSNFELLLINDGSKDCTLEVLKSYKDSRIKVYSFENQGAGKTRNKGIQLSRGKYITFIDSDDYIDMDYLERLHQEIQDNDVLISGYKKVSLEDHSLMYVSKPKVSVWDEFRYVATLGKLYSLDFLKDNHIEYEKFVLGEDVYMNIKCNSLTNKVRVIDYAGYNYCFNPNSLTQSKKSVQGNNDILMLLNKIQSTLNLDKYKKKYVDYFYLKTVVQYLLMQASVLEKISYSKIYNESFDFLKKNDYYHFSFNKEDSFKVNVCMLLFVIFDKLHWKSFMYHFIRKLNIQYV
;
A
#
# COMPACT_ATOMS: atom_id res chain seq x y z
N MET A 1 -13.06 14.37 22.27
CA MET A 1 -12.51 14.02 20.95
C MET A 1 -11.26 13.18 21.18
N ASP A 2 -11.13 12.05 20.49
CA ASP A 2 -9.94 11.18 20.60
C ASP A 2 -8.75 11.82 19.87
N LEU A 3 -7.55 11.70 20.38
CA LEU A 3 -6.34 12.17 19.71
C LEU A 3 -6.00 11.25 18.53
N ILE A 4 -5.73 11.83 17.36
CA ILE A 4 -5.23 11.10 16.17
C ILE A 4 -3.76 11.45 15.97
N SER A 5 -2.89 10.45 15.90
CA SER A 5 -1.50 10.62 15.47
C SER A 5 -1.41 10.49 13.95
N ILE A 6 -0.82 11.49 13.30
CA ILE A 6 -0.57 11.50 11.87
C ILE A 6 0.93 11.36 11.69
N VAL A 7 1.36 10.29 11.02
CA VAL A 7 2.77 10.01 10.78
C VAL A 7 3.10 10.26 9.32
N VAL A 8 4.06 11.14 9.08
CA VAL A 8 4.58 11.45 7.74
C VAL A 8 6.07 11.07 7.70
N PRO A 9 6.43 9.95 7.03
CA PRO A 9 7.83 9.66 6.73
C PRO A 9 8.32 10.62 5.64
N VAL A 10 9.45 11.29 5.87
CA VAL A 10 9.93 12.36 4.99
C VAL A 10 11.37 12.08 4.56
N TYR A 11 11.61 12.01 3.24
CA TYR A 11 12.96 11.90 2.68
C TYR A 11 13.07 12.66 1.35
N ASN A 12 13.95 13.69 1.30
CA ASN A 12 14.18 14.51 0.12
C ASN A 12 12.87 15.04 -0.52
N ALA A 13 12.04 15.69 0.31
CA ALA A 13 10.70 16.14 -0.06
C ALA A 13 10.53 17.67 -0.02
N GLU A 14 11.61 18.45 -0.11
CA GLU A 14 11.58 19.93 -0.01
C GLU A 14 10.52 20.59 -0.90
N LYS A 15 10.22 20.00 -2.07
CA LYS A 15 9.29 20.54 -3.07
C LYS A 15 7.83 20.22 -2.77
N TYR A 16 7.55 19.14 -2.01
CA TYR A 16 6.20 18.59 -1.88
C TYR A 16 5.65 18.66 -0.47
N ILE A 17 6.54 18.59 0.54
CA ILE A 17 6.14 18.48 1.94
C ILE A 17 5.25 19.63 2.41
N GLY A 18 5.35 20.80 1.81
CA GLY A 18 4.50 21.96 2.14
C GLY A 18 3.02 21.71 1.88
N VAL A 19 2.68 21.07 0.76
CA VAL A 19 1.30 20.72 0.41
C VAL A 19 0.76 19.68 1.40
N CYS A 20 1.53 18.66 1.70
CA CYS A 20 1.19 17.62 2.68
C CYS A 20 0.89 18.24 4.05
N VAL A 21 1.83 18.99 4.63
CA VAL A 21 1.67 19.59 5.97
C VAL A 21 0.48 20.54 6.02
N ASN A 22 0.31 21.41 5.02
CA ASN A 22 -0.80 22.36 5.00
C ASN A 22 -2.15 21.63 4.95
N SER A 23 -2.30 20.57 4.16
CA SER A 23 -3.53 19.78 4.10
C SER A 23 -3.90 19.14 5.44
N VAL A 24 -2.91 18.81 6.27
CA VAL A 24 -3.12 18.31 7.63
C VAL A 24 -3.52 19.46 8.60
N LEU A 25 -2.87 20.61 8.49
CA LEU A 25 -3.16 21.76 9.36
C LEU A 25 -4.56 22.32 9.13
N GLU A 26 -5.10 22.20 7.91
CA GLU A 26 -6.41 22.67 7.48
C GLU A 26 -7.56 21.69 7.78
N GLN A 27 -7.30 20.58 8.47
CA GLN A 27 -8.32 19.59 8.79
C GLN A 27 -9.43 20.16 9.71
N THR A 28 -10.68 19.81 9.41
CA THR A 28 -11.85 20.15 10.26
C THR A 28 -11.76 19.50 11.63
N TYR A 29 -11.14 18.34 11.73
CA TYR A 29 -10.83 17.65 12.98
C TYR A 29 -9.55 18.20 13.60
N SER A 30 -9.63 18.93 14.69
CA SER A 30 -8.50 19.68 15.26
C SER A 30 -7.65 18.91 16.29
N ASN A 31 -8.19 17.81 16.89
CA ASN A 31 -7.47 17.06 17.93
C ASN A 31 -6.53 16.01 17.37
N PHE A 32 -5.43 16.44 16.79
CA PHE A 32 -4.37 15.58 16.24
C PHE A 32 -2.98 16.03 16.68
N GLU A 33 -2.02 15.11 16.60
CA GLU A 33 -0.59 15.42 16.55
C GLU A 33 -0.03 15.01 15.18
N LEU A 34 0.85 15.83 14.63
CA LEU A 34 1.53 15.58 13.34
C LEU A 34 3.01 15.28 13.60
N LEU A 35 3.40 14.03 13.33
CA LEU A 35 4.76 13.55 13.49
C LEU A 35 5.46 13.54 12.12
N LEU A 36 6.28 14.56 11.88
CA LEU A 36 7.11 14.69 10.68
C LEU A 36 8.45 14.01 10.96
N ILE A 37 8.69 12.86 10.33
CA ILE A 37 9.85 12.03 10.62
C ILE A 37 10.80 12.07 9.44
N ASN A 38 11.82 12.94 9.55
CA ASN A 38 12.88 13.06 8.56
C ASN A 38 13.82 11.85 8.61
N ASP A 39 13.87 11.10 7.51
CA ASP A 39 14.69 9.90 7.32
C ASP A 39 16.05 10.24 6.69
N GLY A 40 16.74 11.24 7.25
CA GLY A 40 18.07 11.64 6.80
C GLY A 40 18.11 12.33 5.45
N SER A 41 17.19 13.27 5.19
CA SER A 41 17.14 14.07 3.96
C SER A 41 18.48 14.83 3.74
N LYS A 42 18.85 14.98 2.47
CA LYS A 42 20.08 15.64 2.03
C LYS A 42 19.85 16.95 1.31
N ASP A 43 18.59 17.31 1.11
CA ASP A 43 18.11 18.58 0.56
C ASP A 43 17.63 19.52 1.68
N CYS A 44 16.96 20.62 1.36
CA CYS A 44 16.44 21.59 2.33
C CYS A 44 15.16 21.12 3.08
N THR A 45 14.80 19.83 2.99
CA THR A 45 13.59 19.29 3.64
C THR A 45 13.56 19.61 5.14
N LEU A 46 14.66 19.37 5.87
CA LEU A 46 14.68 19.55 7.33
C LEU A 46 14.47 21.02 7.74
N GLU A 47 15.01 21.95 6.96
CA GLU A 47 14.82 23.40 7.15
C GLU A 47 13.35 23.77 6.95
N VAL A 48 12.70 23.24 5.91
CA VAL A 48 11.28 23.42 5.65
C VAL A 48 10.46 22.89 6.81
N LEU A 49 10.74 21.69 7.30
CA LEU A 49 10.01 21.10 8.45
C LEU A 49 10.14 21.96 9.71
N LYS A 50 11.33 22.49 10.01
CA LYS A 50 11.59 23.34 11.18
C LYS A 50 10.97 24.75 11.08
N SER A 51 10.57 25.19 9.91
CA SER A 51 9.92 26.50 9.72
C SER A 51 8.50 26.56 10.25
N TYR A 52 7.81 25.43 10.35
CA TYR A 52 6.46 25.35 10.90
C TYR A 52 6.44 25.61 12.42
N LYS A 53 5.48 26.42 12.88
CA LYS A 53 5.36 26.86 14.30
C LYS A 53 4.09 26.36 15.00
N ASP A 54 3.30 25.49 14.35
CA ASP A 54 2.10 24.93 14.95
C ASP A 54 2.46 23.95 16.09
N SER A 55 1.84 24.11 17.26
CA SER A 55 2.12 23.29 18.45
C SER A 55 1.77 21.81 18.31
N ARG A 56 0.94 21.47 17.34
CA ARG A 56 0.55 20.09 17.01
C ARG A 56 1.64 19.35 16.26
N ILE A 57 2.61 20.06 15.65
CA ILE A 57 3.70 19.48 14.85
C ILE A 57 4.86 19.08 15.75
N LYS A 58 5.40 17.90 15.52
CA LYS A 58 6.65 17.41 16.08
C LYS A 58 7.56 16.92 14.98
N VAL A 59 8.74 17.48 14.90
CA VAL A 59 9.77 17.10 13.92
C VAL A 59 10.80 16.21 14.59
N TYR A 60 11.01 15.02 14.03
CA TYR A 60 12.09 14.10 14.42
C TYR A 60 13.02 13.88 13.23
N SER A 61 14.29 13.63 13.49
CA SER A 61 15.28 13.36 12.46
C SER A 61 16.16 12.17 12.86
N PHE A 62 16.30 11.23 11.93
CA PHE A 62 17.09 10.01 12.09
C PHE A 62 17.99 9.82 10.88
N GLU A 63 18.95 8.91 10.98
CA GLU A 63 19.67 8.40 9.82
C GLU A 63 18.74 7.63 8.89
N ASN A 64 19.00 7.66 7.57
CA ASN A 64 18.17 7.01 6.58
C ASN A 64 18.08 5.49 6.79
N GLN A 65 16.88 5.00 6.97
CA GLN A 65 16.57 3.59 7.21
C GLN A 65 15.48 3.04 6.27
N GLY A 66 14.87 3.92 5.46
CA GLY A 66 13.75 3.63 4.57
C GLY A 66 12.36 3.85 5.20
N ALA A 67 11.36 4.02 4.34
CA ALA A 67 10.02 4.45 4.73
C ALA A 67 9.36 3.53 5.77
N GLY A 68 9.48 2.21 5.65
CA GLY A 68 8.90 1.26 6.60
C GLY A 68 9.43 1.43 8.03
N LYS A 69 10.75 1.52 8.20
CA LYS A 69 11.34 1.75 9.52
C LYS A 69 10.99 3.13 10.06
N THR A 70 10.89 4.12 9.20
CA THR A 70 10.49 5.49 9.58
C THR A 70 9.04 5.50 10.05
N ARG A 71 8.12 4.78 9.41
CA ARG A 71 6.75 4.59 9.91
C ARG A 71 6.72 3.85 11.25
N ASN A 72 7.59 2.84 11.47
CA ASN A 72 7.71 2.16 12.76
C ASN A 72 8.15 3.11 13.89
N LYS A 73 9.09 4.03 13.62
CA LYS A 73 9.40 5.12 14.56
C LYS A 73 8.18 5.97 14.87
N GLY A 74 7.36 6.25 13.84
CA GLY A 74 6.09 6.94 14.00
C GLY A 74 5.13 6.20 14.94
N ILE A 75 4.96 4.88 14.78
CA ILE A 75 4.13 4.07 15.68
C ILE A 75 4.61 4.16 17.13
N GLN A 76 5.94 4.07 17.34
CA GLN A 76 6.53 4.15 18.68
C GLN A 76 6.33 5.53 19.34
N LEU A 77 6.46 6.62 18.57
CA LEU A 77 6.38 8.00 19.06
C LEU A 77 4.93 8.50 19.21
N SER A 78 3.97 7.83 18.58
CA SER A 78 2.55 8.18 18.59
C SER A 78 1.91 7.99 19.96
N ARG A 79 1.00 8.95 20.31
CA ARG A 79 0.27 9.02 21.58
C ARG A 79 -1.24 9.07 21.40
N GLY A 80 -1.71 9.13 20.15
CA GLY A 80 -3.13 9.13 19.83
C GLY A 80 -3.81 7.81 20.16
N LYS A 81 -5.13 7.83 20.29
CA LYS A 81 -5.94 6.61 20.30
C LYS A 81 -5.89 5.93 18.93
N TYR A 82 -5.85 6.73 17.88
CA TYR A 82 -5.77 6.29 16.50
C TYR A 82 -4.53 6.82 15.81
N ILE A 83 -4.10 6.12 14.77
CA ILE A 83 -2.95 6.48 13.94
C ILE A 83 -3.28 6.36 12.45
N THR A 84 -2.81 7.31 11.66
CA THR A 84 -2.84 7.27 10.19
C THR A 84 -1.48 7.65 9.62
N PHE A 85 -1.21 7.22 8.39
CA PHE A 85 0.02 7.51 7.68
C PHE A 85 -0.28 8.31 6.41
N ILE A 86 0.53 9.32 6.14
CA ILE A 86 0.44 10.12 4.91
C ILE A 86 1.85 10.20 4.33
N ASP A 87 1.99 9.90 3.04
CA ASP A 87 3.28 10.03 2.37
C ASP A 87 3.60 11.52 2.10
N SER A 88 4.87 11.88 2.13
CA SER A 88 5.30 13.29 2.13
C SER A 88 5.03 14.05 0.82
N ASP A 89 4.70 13.34 -0.24
CA ASP A 89 4.31 13.87 -1.56
C ASP A 89 2.80 13.82 -1.81
N ASP A 90 2.00 13.34 -0.84
CA ASP A 90 0.55 13.24 -0.90
C ASP A 90 -0.14 14.31 -0.06
N TYR A 91 -1.47 14.43 -0.17
CA TYR A 91 -2.30 15.32 0.65
C TYR A 91 -3.68 14.74 0.91
N ILE A 92 -4.42 15.34 1.85
CA ILE A 92 -5.74 14.85 2.28
C ILE A 92 -6.80 15.93 2.14
N ASP A 93 -8.05 15.53 1.88
CA ASP A 93 -9.21 16.45 1.85
C ASP A 93 -9.46 17.01 3.25
N MET A 94 -10.05 18.19 3.35
CA MET A 94 -10.27 18.93 4.62
C MET A 94 -11.09 18.14 5.66
N ASP A 95 -12.00 17.28 5.23
CA ASP A 95 -12.85 16.46 6.09
C ASP A 95 -12.31 15.04 6.36
N TYR A 96 -11.09 14.73 5.88
CA TYR A 96 -10.56 13.37 5.91
C TYR A 96 -10.46 12.79 7.32
N LEU A 97 -9.84 13.48 8.25
CA LEU A 97 -9.70 12.99 9.63
C LEU A 97 -11.05 12.88 10.34
N GLU A 98 -11.93 13.85 10.13
CA GLU A 98 -13.28 13.86 10.72
C GLU A 98 -14.09 12.66 10.24
N ARG A 99 -14.09 12.40 8.93
CA ARG A 99 -14.78 11.26 8.33
C ARG A 99 -14.24 9.92 8.84
N LEU A 100 -12.91 9.76 8.89
CA LEU A 100 -12.33 8.53 9.41
C LEU A 100 -12.62 8.33 10.90
N HIS A 101 -12.56 9.41 11.70
CA HIS A 101 -12.86 9.35 13.13
C HIS A 101 -14.31 8.99 13.42
N GLN A 102 -15.27 9.56 12.67
CA GLN A 102 -16.69 9.23 12.81
C GLN A 102 -17.00 7.77 12.49
N GLU A 103 -16.27 7.20 11.53
CA GLU A 103 -16.55 5.88 11.00
C GLU A 103 -15.77 4.74 11.67
N ILE A 104 -14.63 5.01 12.32
CA ILE A 104 -13.83 3.92 12.92
C ILE A 104 -14.54 3.28 14.12
N GLN A 105 -15.26 4.06 14.92
CA GLN A 105 -15.98 3.59 16.12
C GLN A 105 -15.12 2.64 16.97
N ASP A 106 -15.61 1.42 17.25
CA ASP A 106 -14.90 0.39 18.04
C ASP A 106 -14.09 -0.59 17.16
N ASN A 107 -13.76 -0.20 15.91
CA ASN A 107 -12.96 -1.04 15.03
C ASN A 107 -11.47 -0.78 15.22
N ASP A 108 -10.67 -1.82 14.95
CA ASP A 108 -9.21 -1.77 15.03
C ASP A 108 -8.60 -1.20 13.76
N VAL A 109 -9.25 -1.43 12.61
CA VAL A 109 -8.81 -0.98 11.29
C VAL A 109 -9.98 -0.37 10.52
N LEU A 110 -9.79 0.82 9.97
CA LEU A 110 -10.69 1.42 9.01
C LEU A 110 -9.98 1.55 7.66
N ILE A 111 -10.67 1.14 6.60
CA ILE A 111 -10.21 1.20 5.21
C ILE A 111 -11.10 2.13 4.42
N SER A 112 -10.52 3.17 3.83
CA SER A 112 -11.15 4.04 2.84
C SER A 112 -10.44 3.93 1.49
N GLY A 113 -10.99 4.59 0.50
CA GLY A 113 -10.38 4.73 -0.82
C GLY A 113 -9.42 5.92 -0.92
N TYR A 114 -9.03 6.19 -2.16
CA TYR A 114 -8.14 7.29 -2.49
C TYR A 114 -8.48 7.88 -3.87
N LYS A 115 -8.04 9.08 -4.11
CA LYS A 115 -7.99 9.72 -5.42
C LYS A 115 -6.56 9.65 -5.94
N LYS A 116 -6.37 9.29 -7.20
CA LYS A 116 -5.08 9.48 -7.87
C LYS A 116 -5.11 10.81 -8.60
N VAL A 117 -4.14 11.65 -8.30
CA VAL A 117 -4.01 12.98 -8.86
C VAL A 117 -2.64 13.17 -9.51
N SER A 118 -2.52 14.09 -10.45
CA SER A 118 -1.23 14.48 -11.03
C SER A 118 -0.39 15.24 -9.98
N LEU A 119 0.89 14.90 -9.86
CA LEU A 119 1.81 15.63 -8.98
C LEU A 119 2.05 17.08 -9.43
N GLU A 120 1.93 17.37 -10.75
CA GLU A 120 2.27 18.67 -11.32
C GLU A 120 1.19 19.73 -11.08
N ASP A 121 -0.09 19.37 -11.32
CA ASP A 121 -1.22 20.31 -11.31
C ASP A 121 -2.38 19.87 -10.42
N HIS A 122 -2.21 18.76 -9.70
CA HIS A 122 -3.21 18.15 -8.81
C HIS A 122 -4.53 17.78 -9.52
N SER A 123 -4.51 17.69 -10.86
CA SER A 123 -5.68 17.27 -11.63
C SER A 123 -6.06 15.82 -11.31
N LEU A 124 -7.36 15.59 -11.17
CA LEU A 124 -7.90 14.27 -10.84
C LEU A 124 -7.73 13.30 -12.02
N MET A 125 -7.01 12.21 -11.81
CA MET A 125 -6.83 11.14 -12.78
C MET A 125 -7.92 10.06 -12.65
N TYR A 126 -8.15 9.56 -11.42
CA TYR A 126 -9.26 8.67 -11.11
C TYR A 126 -9.54 8.60 -9.59
N VAL A 127 -10.73 8.08 -9.25
CA VAL A 127 -11.13 7.82 -7.87
C VAL A 127 -11.25 6.32 -7.66
N SER A 128 -10.58 5.79 -6.64
CA SER A 128 -10.70 4.41 -6.18
C SER A 128 -11.47 4.38 -4.88
N LYS A 129 -12.73 3.95 -4.93
CA LYS A 129 -13.58 3.78 -3.75
C LYS A 129 -13.82 2.31 -3.45
N PRO A 130 -13.81 1.89 -2.17
CA PRO A 130 -14.21 0.56 -1.78
C PRO A 130 -15.69 0.30 -2.11
N LYS A 131 -16.00 -0.96 -2.39
CA LYS A 131 -17.38 -1.45 -2.59
C LYS A 131 -18.02 -1.93 -1.28
N VAL A 132 -17.32 -1.73 -0.16
CA VAL A 132 -17.70 -2.17 1.19
C VAL A 132 -17.89 -3.69 1.23
N SER A 133 -16.89 -4.40 0.77
CA SER A 133 -16.87 -5.86 0.68
C SER A 133 -15.66 -6.47 1.36
N VAL A 134 -15.72 -7.77 1.66
CA VAL A 134 -14.57 -8.51 2.21
C VAL A 134 -13.37 -8.48 1.27
N TRP A 135 -13.60 -8.38 -0.05
CA TRP A 135 -12.50 -8.27 -1.01
C TRP A 135 -11.71 -6.97 -0.86
N ASP A 136 -12.31 -5.90 -0.36
CA ASP A 136 -11.60 -4.63 -0.17
C ASP A 136 -10.50 -4.73 0.91
N GLU A 137 -10.57 -5.69 1.85
CA GLU A 137 -9.51 -5.98 2.81
C GLU A 137 -8.23 -6.52 2.13
N PHE A 138 -8.36 -7.12 0.94
CA PHE A 138 -7.26 -7.60 0.09
C PHE A 138 -6.91 -6.65 -1.04
N ARG A 139 -7.84 -5.77 -1.43
CA ARG A 139 -7.66 -4.82 -2.54
C ARG A 139 -6.93 -3.56 -2.08
N TYR A 140 -7.29 -3.05 -0.91
CA TYR A 140 -6.72 -1.83 -0.34
C TYR A 140 -5.62 -2.19 0.67
N VAL A 141 -4.52 -2.77 0.19
CA VAL A 141 -3.39 -3.20 1.03
C VAL A 141 -2.24 -2.20 1.08
N ALA A 142 -2.30 -1.09 0.35
CA ALA A 142 -1.40 0.03 0.52
C ALA A 142 -1.66 0.75 1.86
N THR A 143 -0.68 1.47 2.37
CA THR A 143 -0.78 2.20 3.65
C THR A 143 -1.77 3.36 3.60
N LEU A 144 -1.98 3.96 2.43
CA LEU A 144 -2.83 5.12 2.24
C LEU A 144 -4.32 4.84 2.48
N GLY A 145 -5.06 5.86 2.90
CA GLY A 145 -6.51 5.77 3.10
C GLY A 145 -6.95 4.94 4.30
N LYS A 146 -6.18 4.90 5.40
CA LYS A 146 -6.48 4.08 6.57
C LYS A 146 -6.38 4.81 7.88
N LEU A 147 -7.14 4.33 8.87
CA LEU A 147 -7.01 4.69 10.26
C LEU A 147 -6.94 3.41 11.10
N TYR A 148 -5.99 3.34 12.03
CA TYR A 148 -5.79 2.18 12.90
C TYR A 148 -5.96 2.55 14.36
N SER A 149 -6.44 1.63 15.20
CA SER A 149 -6.26 1.71 16.64
C SER A 149 -4.77 1.59 16.96
N LEU A 150 -4.22 2.57 17.68
CA LEU A 150 -2.79 2.54 18.03
C LEU A 150 -2.47 1.42 19.01
N ASP A 151 -3.36 1.17 19.98
CA ASP A 151 -3.21 0.08 20.94
C ASP A 151 -3.23 -1.27 20.21
N PHE A 152 -4.15 -1.46 19.25
CA PHE A 152 -4.17 -2.69 18.43
C PHE A 152 -2.83 -2.94 17.72
N LEU A 153 -2.22 -1.90 17.13
CA LEU A 153 -0.91 -2.06 16.48
C LEU A 153 0.19 -2.43 17.50
N LYS A 154 0.22 -1.77 18.66
CA LYS A 154 1.24 -1.97 19.70
C LYS A 154 1.09 -3.32 20.39
N ASP A 155 -0.12 -3.69 20.82
CA ASP A 155 -0.38 -4.93 21.55
C ASP A 155 -0.12 -6.18 20.71
N ASN A 156 -0.34 -6.08 19.39
CA ASN A 156 -0.08 -7.16 18.45
C ASN A 156 1.31 -7.10 17.78
N HIS A 157 2.20 -6.18 18.22
CA HIS A 157 3.52 -5.98 17.65
C HIS A 157 3.50 -5.87 16.12
N ILE A 158 2.57 -5.05 15.61
CA ILE A 158 2.41 -4.83 14.18
C ILE A 158 3.37 -3.72 13.75
N GLU A 159 4.31 -4.09 12.90
CA GLU A 159 5.33 -3.21 12.35
C GLU A 159 5.51 -3.46 10.85
N TYR A 160 6.02 -2.46 10.14
CA TYR A 160 6.50 -2.62 8.78
C TYR A 160 7.77 -3.47 8.79
N GLU A 161 7.73 -4.62 8.15
CA GLU A 161 8.91 -5.48 7.98
C GLU A 161 9.71 -5.05 6.75
N LYS A 162 10.98 -5.45 6.70
CA LYS A 162 11.86 -5.10 5.59
C LYS A 162 11.56 -5.98 4.38
N PHE A 163 10.85 -5.43 3.42
CA PHE A 163 10.72 -5.97 2.07
C PHE A 163 11.21 -4.94 1.07
N VAL A 164 11.68 -5.38 -0.09
CA VAL A 164 11.98 -4.46 -1.21
C VAL A 164 10.69 -4.01 -1.89
N LEU A 165 9.69 -4.91 -1.95
CA LEU A 165 8.34 -4.64 -2.44
C LEU A 165 7.31 -5.27 -1.50
N GLY A 166 6.26 -4.52 -1.16
CA GLY A 166 5.09 -5.03 -0.45
C GLY A 166 5.21 -5.03 1.07
N GLU A 167 6.05 -4.17 1.66
CA GLU A 167 6.10 -3.95 3.11
C GLU A 167 4.73 -3.52 3.66
N ASP A 168 4.03 -2.67 2.92
CA ASP A 168 2.68 -2.22 3.20
C ASP A 168 1.63 -3.33 2.99
N VAL A 169 1.79 -4.15 1.97
CA VAL A 169 0.93 -5.33 1.74
C VAL A 169 0.99 -6.27 2.93
N TYR A 170 2.20 -6.63 3.39
CA TYR A 170 2.37 -7.52 4.53
C TYR A 170 1.75 -6.94 5.80
N MET A 171 2.07 -5.68 6.12
CA MET A 171 1.56 -5.00 7.30
C MET A 171 0.03 -4.96 7.30
N ASN A 172 -0.60 -4.60 6.18
CA ASN A 172 -2.07 -4.49 6.10
C ASN A 172 -2.77 -5.85 6.13
N ILE A 173 -2.24 -6.87 5.43
CA ILE A 173 -2.79 -8.23 5.53
C ILE A 173 -2.62 -8.78 6.95
N LYS A 174 -1.50 -8.50 7.63
CA LYS A 174 -1.30 -8.85 9.04
C LYS A 174 -2.35 -8.18 9.93
N CYS A 175 -2.55 -6.87 9.81
CA CYS A 175 -3.61 -6.18 10.55
C CYS A 175 -4.97 -6.85 10.33
N ASN A 176 -5.35 -7.00 9.06
CA ASN A 176 -6.65 -7.56 8.71
C ASN A 176 -6.80 -9.02 9.18
N SER A 177 -5.73 -9.82 9.25
CA SER A 177 -5.80 -11.22 9.71
C SER A 177 -5.98 -11.37 11.22
N LEU A 178 -5.51 -10.40 12.01
CA LEU A 178 -5.49 -10.47 13.47
C LEU A 178 -6.78 -10.01 14.14
N THR A 179 -7.69 -9.34 13.41
CA THR A 179 -8.95 -8.84 13.98
C THR A 179 -10.15 -9.08 13.06
N ASN A 180 -11.34 -9.20 13.65
CA ASN A 180 -12.61 -9.14 12.91
C ASN A 180 -13.22 -7.73 12.92
N LYS A 181 -12.57 -6.77 13.57
CA LYS A 181 -13.01 -5.37 13.69
C LYS A 181 -12.38 -4.54 12.58
N VAL A 182 -12.65 -4.90 11.33
CA VAL A 182 -12.25 -4.17 10.13
C VAL A 182 -13.48 -3.50 9.54
N ARG A 183 -13.44 -2.17 9.42
CA ARG A 183 -14.49 -1.38 8.79
C ARG A 183 -14.02 -0.84 7.45
N VAL A 184 -14.80 -1.09 6.44
CA VAL A 184 -14.57 -0.56 5.07
C VAL A 184 -15.63 0.49 4.78
N ILE A 185 -15.24 1.65 4.24
CA ILE A 185 -16.17 2.76 3.96
C ILE A 185 -16.06 3.23 2.49
N ASP A 186 -17.20 3.63 1.91
CA ASP A 186 -17.27 4.26 0.58
C ASP A 186 -16.90 5.75 0.65
N TYR A 187 -15.64 6.02 0.95
CA TYR A 187 -15.07 7.35 1.01
C TYR A 187 -13.67 7.37 0.38
N ALA A 188 -13.27 8.49 -0.20
CA ALA A 188 -11.96 8.66 -0.80
C ALA A 188 -11.48 10.11 -0.61
N GLY A 189 -10.90 10.39 0.56
CA GLY A 189 -10.36 11.71 0.91
C GLY A 189 -8.84 11.76 0.96
N TYR A 190 -8.16 10.67 0.63
CA TYR A 190 -6.71 10.63 0.47
C TYR A 190 -6.35 10.92 -1.00
N ASN A 191 -5.46 11.88 -1.26
CA ASN A 191 -5.02 12.25 -2.60
C ASN A 191 -3.60 11.74 -2.83
N TYR A 192 -3.50 10.63 -3.57
CA TYR A 192 -2.24 10.03 -3.99
C TYR A 192 -1.68 10.77 -5.21
N CYS A 193 -0.56 11.47 -5.02
CA CYS A 193 0.11 12.26 -6.05
C CYS A 193 0.97 11.36 -6.94
N PHE A 194 0.52 11.13 -8.17
CA PHE A 194 1.26 10.29 -9.11
C PHE A 194 2.51 11.00 -9.62
N ASN A 195 3.66 10.47 -9.21
CA ASN A 195 4.98 10.89 -9.69
C ASN A 195 5.54 9.81 -10.64
N PRO A 196 5.68 10.09 -11.96
CA PRO A 196 6.25 9.13 -12.90
C PRO A 196 7.71 8.78 -12.59
N ASN A 197 8.40 9.60 -11.79
CA ASN A 197 9.80 9.41 -11.38
C ASN A 197 9.93 8.77 -9.99
N SER A 198 8.83 8.32 -9.37
CA SER A 198 8.85 7.70 -8.03
C SER A 198 9.63 6.39 -8.00
N LEU A 199 10.04 5.96 -6.80
CA LEU A 199 10.74 4.69 -6.59
C LEU A 199 9.93 3.50 -7.11
N THR A 200 8.61 3.50 -6.90
CA THR A 200 7.69 2.45 -7.38
C THR A 200 7.60 2.39 -8.90
N GLN A 201 7.84 3.50 -9.61
CA GLN A 201 7.86 3.57 -11.07
C GLN A 201 9.26 3.33 -11.66
N SER A 202 10.30 3.36 -10.84
CA SER A 202 11.67 3.18 -11.32
C SER A 202 11.91 1.73 -11.73
N LYS A 203 12.32 1.51 -12.99
CA LYS A 203 12.69 0.17 -13.49
C LYS A 203 13.78 -0.53 -12.65
N LYS A 204 14.57 0.24 -11.90
CA LYS A 204 15.65 -0.28 -11.04
C LYS A 204 15.14 -0.96 -9.77
N SER A 205 14.01 -0.53 -9.20
CA SER A 205 13.43 -1.14 -7.99
C SER A 205 12.81 -2.51 -8.26
N VAL A 206 12.52 -2.82 -9.52
CA VAL A 206 11.81 -4.04 -9.94
C VAL A 206 12.79 -5.11 -10.47
N GLN A 207 14.08 -4.79 -10.63
CA GLN A 207 15.04 -5.63 -11.34
C GLN A 207 15.51 -6.83 -10.49
N GLY A 208 14.94 -8.01 -10.78
CA GLY A 208 15.64 -9.27 -10.56
C GLY A 208 15.57 -9.93 -9.19
N ASN A 209 14.76 -9.42 -8.24
CA ASN A 209 14.64 -10.04 -6.93
C ASN A 209 13.35 -10.86 -6.81
N ASN A 210 13.46 -12.06 -6.22
CA ASN A 210 12.30 -12.91 -5.87
C ASN A 210 11.51 -12.36 -4.66
N ASP A 211 11.46 -11.04 -4.48
CA ASP A 211 10.89 -10.39 -3.28
C ASP A 211 9.42 -10.71 -3.11
N ILE A 212 8.67 -10.86 -4.23
CA ILE A 212 7.26 -11.23 -4.15
C ILE A 212 7.06 -12.63 -3.56
N LEU A 213 7.92 -13.60 -3.90
CA LEU A 213 7.83 -14.94 -3.33
C LEU A 213 8.24 -14.94 -1.85
N MET A 214 9.20 -14.12 -1.46
CA MET A 214 9.53 -13.92 -0.04
C MET A 214 8.33 -13.34 0.72
N LEU A 215 7.66 -12.32 0.18
CA LEU A 215 6.44 -11.76 0.75
C LEU A 215 5.33 -12.81 0.88
N LEU A 216 5.01 -13.53 -0.21
CA LEU A 216 3.95 -14.52 -0.22
C LEU A 216 4.24 -15.71 0.71
N ASN A 217 5.49 -16.19 0.75
CA ASN A 217 5.92 -17.22 1.71
C ASN A 217 5.80 -16.72 3.16
N LYS A 218 6.18 -15.47 3.42
CA LYS A 218 6.03 -14.88 4.76
C LYS A 218 4.57 -14.79 5.16
N ILE A 219 3.69 -14.28 4.30
CA ILE A 219 2.24 -14.22 4.55
C ILE A 219 1.72 -15.62 4.88
N GLN A 220 2.02 -16.63 4.05
CA GLN A 220 1.58 -18.00 4.24
C GLN A 220 2.06 -18.63 5.55
N SER A 221 3.33 -18.39 5.90
CA SER A 221 3.96 -19.06 7.06
C SER A 221 3.64 -18.39 8.40
N THR A 222 3.22 -17.13 8.40
CA THR A 222 3.06 -16.35 9.63
C THR A 222 1.65 -15.84 9.90
N LEU A 223 0.78 -15.77 8.87
CA LEU A 223 -0.56 -15.21 9.02
C LEU A 223 -1.62 -16.30 8.88
N ASN A 224 -2.63 -16.26 9.76
CA ASN A 224 -3.81 -17.09 9.62
C ASN A 224 -4.88 -16.33 8.83
N LEU A 225 -5.21 -16.84 7.63
CA LEU A 225 -6.24 -16.30 6.75
C LEU A 225 -7.54 -17.13 6.74
N ASP A 226 -7.72 -18.08 7.70
CA ASP A 226 -8.86 -19.00 7.73
C ASP A 226 -10.21 -18.32 7.95
N LYS A 227 -10.21 -17.09 8.50
CA LYS A 227 -11.43 -16.29 8.60
C LYS A 227 -12.02 -15.90 7.24
N TYR A 228 -11.21 -15.93 6.18
CA TYR A 228 -11.64 -15.61 4.83
C TYR A 228 -12.04 -16.84 4.04
N LYS A 229 -13.03 -16.69 3.16
CA LYS A 229 -13.34 -17.76 2.20
C LYS A 229 -12.14 -18.05 1.31
N LYS A 230 -11.79 -19.32 1.14
CA LYS A 230 -10.65 -19.78 0.34
C LYS A 230 -10.57 -19.10 -1.03
N LYS A 231 -11.69 -18.88 -1.72
CA LYS A 231 -11.74 -18.20 -3.01
C LYS A 231 -11.12 -16.80 -3.02
N TYR A 232 -11.18 -16.03 -1.92
CA TYR A 232 -10.57 -14.71 -1.81
C TYR A 232 -9.07 -14.83 -1.56
N VAL A 233 -8.66 -15.78 -0.75
CA VAL A 233 -7.25 -16.07 -0.47
C VAL A 233 -6.56 -16.54 -1.76
N ASP A 234 -7.13 -17.53 -2.45
CA ASP A 234 -6.59 -18.01 -3.74
C ASP A 234 -6.49 -16.89 -4.77
N TYR A 235 -7.55 -16.08 -4.87
CA TYR A 235 -7.58 -14.94 -5.78
C TYR A 235 -6.50 -13.91 -5.44
N PHE A 236 -6.27 -13.61 -4.15
CA PHE A 236 -5.23 -12.70 -3.68
C PHE A 236 -3.84 -13.19 -4.10
N TYR A 237 -3.51 -14.45 -3.80
CA TYR A 237 -2.20 -15.01 -4.16
C TYR A 237 -1.98 -15.03 -5.68
N LEU A 238 -2.96 -15.52 -6.43
CA LEU A 238 -2.89 -15.55 -7.90
C LEU A 238 -2.77 -14.16 -8.49
N LYS A 239 -3.58 -13.20 -8.04
CA LYS A 239 -3.54 -11.81 -8.49
C LYS A 239 -2.18 -11.18 -8.22
N THR A 240 -1.64 -11.34 -7.02
CA THR A 240 -0.35 -10.78 -6.63
C THR A 240 0.78 -11.33 -7.52
N VAL A 241 0.79 -12.62 -7.80
CA VAL A 241 1.73 -13.24 -8.74
C VAL A 241 1.57 -12.69 -10.15
N VAL A 242 0.35 -12.62 -10.67
CA VAL A 242 0.09 -12.11 -12.03
C VAL A 242 0.53 -10.66 -12.16
N GLN A 243 0.21 -9.83 -11.18
CA GLN A 243 0.61 -8.42 -11.15
C GLN A 243 2.12 -8.27 -11.16
N TYR A 244 2.82 -9.05 -10.33
CA TYR A 244 4.28 -9.07 -10.31
C TYR A 244 4.87 -9.50 -11.67
N LEU A 245 4.35 -10.56 -12.29
CA LEU A 245 4.81 -11.02 -13.60
C LEU A 245 4.56 -10.00 -14.72
N LEU A 246 3.46 -9.23 -14.66
CA LEU A 246 3.23 -8.13 -15.59
C LEU A 246 4.30 -7.05 -15.47
N MET A 247 4.66 -6.67 -14.24
CA MET A 247 5.74 -5.70 -13.99
C MET A 247 7.09 -6.23 -14.50
N GLN A 248 7.43 -7.48 -14.18
CA GLN A 248 8.71 -8.10 -14.56
C GLN A 248 8.88 -8.27 -16.07
N ALA A 249 7.80 -8.53 -16.81
CA ALA A 249 7.85 -8.70 -18.26
C ALA A 249 8.35 -7.44 -19.00
N SER A 250 8.12 -6.24 -18.43
CA SER A 250 8.59 -4.97 -19.02
C SER A 250 10.07 -4.69 -18.79
N VAL A 251 10.68 -5.34 -17.80
CA VAL A 251 12.02 -5.02 -17.30
C VAL A 251 13.02 -6.14 -17.58
N LEU A 252 12.63 -7.40 -17.41
CA LEU A 252 13.52 -8.54 -17.50
C LEU A 252 13.68 -9.06 -18.92
N GLU A 253 14.84 -9.67 -19.17
CA GLU A 253 15.04 -10.51 -20.34
C GLU A 253 14.25 -11.81 -20.23
N LYS A 254 13.96 -12.44 -21.38
CA LYS A 254 13.11 -13.63 -21.48
C LYS A 254 13.53 -14.78 -20.58
N ILE A 255 14.84 -15.03 -20.44
CA ILE A 255 15.38 -16.15 -19.63
C ILE A 255 15.06 -15.91 -18.15
N SER A 256 15.41 -14.72 -17.64
CA SER A 256 15.14 -14.33 -16.24
C SER A 256 13.64 -14.29 -15.93
N TYR A 257 12.84 -13.73 -16.85
CA TYR A 257 11.38 -13.76 -16.73
C TYR A 257 10.83 -15.18 -16.64
N SER A 258 11.31 -16.10 -17.52
CA SER A 258 10.84 -17.49 -17.53
C SER A 258 11.16 -18.23 -16.23
N LYS A 259 12.30 -17.92 -15.60
CA LYS A 259 12.67 -18.47 -14.30
C LYS A 259 11.68 -18.02 -13.22
N ILE A 260 11.48 -16.70 -13.07
CA ILE A 260 10.55 -16.13 -12.08
C ILE A 260 9.12 -16.61 -12.32
N TYR A 261 8.69 -16.70 -13.57
CA TYR A 261 7.39 -17.25 -13.94
C TYR A 261 7.20 -18.67 -13.39
N ASN A 262 8.14 -19.56 -13.65
CA ASN A 262 8.06 -20.96 -13.17
C ASN A 262 8.02 -21.01 -11.65
N GLU A 263 8.96 -20.35 -10.97
CA GLU A 263 9.02 -20.31 -9.49
C GLU A 263 7.71 -19.80 -8.88
N SER A 264 7.10 -18.76 -9.47
CA SER A 264 5.84 -18.19 -9.00
C SER A 264 4.65 -19.13 -9.18
N PHE A 265 4.53 -19.78 -10.35
CA PHE A 265 3.44 -20.74 -10.57
C PHE A 265 3.64 -22.05 -9.80
N ASP A 266 4.88 -22.50 -9.63
CA ASP A 266 5.19 -23.66 -8.78
C ASP A 266 4.83 -23.39 -7.32
N PHE A 267 5.10 -22.16 -6.83
CA PHE A 267 4.64 -21.74 -5.50
C PHE A 267 3.12 -21.83 -5.37
N LEU A 268 2.36 -21.30 -6.33
CA LEU A 268 0.90 -21.34 -6.30
C LEU A 268 0.36 -22.79 -6.31
N LYS A 269 0.91 -23.65 -7.16
CA LYS A 269 0.52 -25.06 -7.28
C LYS A 269 0.86 -25.87 -6.03
N LYS A 270 2.08 -25.69 -5.51
CA LYS A 270 2.55 -26.41 -4.31
C LYS A 270 1.72 -26.07 -3.07
N ASN A 271 1.24 -24.84 -2.96
CA ASN A 271 0.53 -24.35 -1.79
C ASN A 271 -1.00 -24.28 -1.98
N ASP A 272 -1.52 -24.89 -3.02
CA ASP A 272 -2.97 -24.99 -3.31
C ASP A 272 -3.67 -23.63 -3.50
N TYR A 273 -2.94 -22.65 -4.09
CA TYR A 273 -3.46 -21.32 -4.45
C TYR A 273 -3.71 -21.13 -5.96
N TYR A 274 -3.50 -22.19 -6.74
CA TYR A 274 -3.67 -22.17 -8.20
C TYR A 274 -5.12 -22.41 -8.63
N HIS A 275 -6.07 -21.73 -7.98
CA HIS A 275 -7.50 -21.82 -8.28
C HIS A 275 -8.03 -20.47 -8.75
N PHE A 276 -8.33 -20.36 -10.03
CA PHE A 276 -8.99 -19.18 -10.56
C PHE A 276 -10.51 -19.29 -10.36
N SER A 277 -11.07 -18.29 -9.70
CA SER A 277 -12.51 -18.03 -9.66
C SER A 277 -12.75 -16.57 -10.02
N PHE A 278 -13.79 -16.30 -10.81
CA PHE A 278 -14.14 -14.94 -11.19
C PHE A 278 -14.57 -14.15 -9.94
N ASN A 279 -13.86 -13.06 -9.64
CA ASN A 279 -14.21 -12.18 -8.53
C ASN A 279 -15.02 -10.98 -9.01
N LYS A 280 -16.34 -10.99 -8.77
CA LYS A 280 -17.26 -9.92 -9.17
C LYS A 280 -16.99 -8.57 -8.49
N GLU A 281 -16.25 -8.58 -7.38
CA GLU A 281 -15.89 -7.38 -6.61
C GLU A 281 -14.67 -6.68 -7.20
N ASP A 282 -13.87 -7.38 -8.02
CA ASP A 282 -12.75 -6.80 -8.75
C ASP A 282 -13.14 -6.38 -10.19
N SER A 283 -12.24 -5.69 -10.89
CA SER A 283 -12.51 -5.25 -12.25
C SER A 283 -12.58 -6.43 -13.24
N PHE A 284 -13.44 -6.31 -14.26
CA PHE A 284 -13.52 -7.31 -15.32
C PHE A 284 -12.17 -7.50 -16.04
N LYS A 285 -11.44 -6.40 -16.27
CA LYS A 285 -10.13 -6.44 -16.93
C LYS A 285 -9.10 -7.26 -16.14
N VAL A 286 -9.06 -7.10 -14.81
CA VAL A 286 -8.17 -7.87 -13.93
C VAL A 286 -8.53 -9.35 -13.98
N ASN A 287 -9.82 -9.69 -13.86
CA ASN A 287 -10.29 -11.08 -13.96
C ASN A 287 -9.90 -11.74 -15.28
N VAL A 288 -10.09 -11.04 -16.41
CA VAL A 288 -9.71 -11.55 -17.75
C VAL A 288 -8.19 -11.74 -17.84
N CYS A 289 -7.42 -10.79 -17.34
CA CYS A 289 -5.97 -10.89 -17.32
C CYS A 289 -5.51 -12.14 -16.54
N MET A 290 -6.04 -12.35 -15.35
CA MET A 290 -5.71 -13.53 -14.53
C MET A 290 -6.11 -14.84 -15.22
N LEU A 291 -7.31 -14.89 -15.84
CA LEU A 291 -7.75 -16.04 -16.59
C LEU A 291 -6.80 -16.37 -17.76
N LEU A 292 -6.34 -15.35 -18.50
CA LEU A 292 -5.36 -15.53 -19.57
C LEU A 292 -4.04 -16.12 -19.05
N PHE A 293 -3.53 -15.63 -17.91
CA PHE A 293 -2.33 -16.21 -17.31
C PHE A 293 -2.50 -17.70 -16.98
N VAL A 294 -3.63 -18.08 -16.39
CA VAL A 294 -3.94 -19.48 -16.07
C VAL A 294 -4.07 -20.33 -17.34
N ILE A 295 -4.71 -19.82 -18.39
CA ILE A 295 -4.83 -20.54 -19.67
C ILE A 295 -3.44 -20.74 -20.31
N PHE A 296 -2.63 -19.69 -20.39
CA PHE A 296 -1.29 -19.78 -20.99
C PHE A 296 -0.34 -20.66 -20.19
N ASP A 297 -0.46 -20.69 -18.84
CA ASP A 297 0.30 -21.64 -18.02
C ASP A 297 -0.10 -23.09 -18.32
N LYS A 298 -1.41 -23.40 -18.38
CA LYS A 298 -1.92 -24.74 -18.72
C LYS A 298 -1.52 -25.19 -20.12
N LEU A 299 -1.40 -24.27 -21.08
CA LEU A 299 -0.97 -24.54 -22.45
C LEU A 299 0.57 -24.52 -22.61
N HIS A 300 1.32 -24.28 -21.55
CA HIS A 300 2.78 -24.11 -21.59
C HIS A 300 3.26 -22.97 -22.51
N TRP A 301 2.43 -21.93 -22.71
CA TRP A 301 2.67 -20.81 -23.63
C TRP A 301 3.31 -19.59 -22.95
N LYS A 302 4.12 -19.79 -21.91
CA LYS A 302 4.79 -18.72 -21.16
C LYS A 302 5.64 -17.78 -22.03
N SER A 303 6.27 -18.33 -23.07
CA SER A 303 7.06 -17.53 -24.03
C SER A 303 6.19 -16.59 -24.86
N PHE A 304 5.01 -17.07 -25.29
CA PHE A 304 4.04 -16.26 -26.00
C PHE A 304 3.52 -15.15 -25.08
N MET A 305 3.19 -15.47 -23.82
CA MET A 305 2.73 -14.49 -22.82
C MET A 305 3.75 -13.37 -22.63
N TYR A 306 5.04 -13.69 -22.49
CA TYR A 306 6.11 -12.69 -22.37
C TYR A 306 6.11 -11.69 -23.54
N HIS A 307 6.08 -12.20 -24.78
CA HIS A 307 6.07 -11.35 -25.97
C HIS A 307 4.76 -10.55 -26.12
N PHE A 308 3.64 -11.16 -25.75
CA PHE A 308 2.32 -10.51 -25.77
C PHE A 308 2.25 -9.32 -24.82
N ILE A 309 2.71 -9.48 -23.57
CA ILE A 309 2.74 -8.40 -22.58
C ILE A 309 3.62 -7.24 -23.08
N ARG A 310 4.81 -7.53 -23.57
CA ARG A 310 5.73 -6.49 -24.08
C ARG A 310 5.20 -5.78 -25.33
N LYS A 311 4.57 -6.51 -26.26
CA LYS A 311 4.00 -5.92 -27.48
C LYS A 311 2.82 -5.00 -27.20
N LEU A 312 1.98 -5.35 -26.24
CA LEU A 312 0.82 -4.55 -25.85
C LEU A 312 1.17 -3.42 -24.91
N ASN A 313 2.43 -3.32 -24.45
CA ASN A 313 2.89 -2.34 -23.46
C ASN A 313 1.90 -2.26 -22.28
N ILE A 314 1.45 -3.45 -21.81
CA ILE A 314 0.51 -3.55 -20.72
C ILE A 314 1.22 -3.00 -19.49
N GLN A 315 1.01 -1.72 -19.22
CA GLN A 315 1.41 -1.12 -17.97
C GLN A 315 0.39 -1.53 -16.91
N TYR A 316 0.90 -1.88 -15.77
CA TYR A 316 0.10 -2.10 -14.58
C TYR A 316 -0.68 -0.83 -14.25
N VAL A 317 -2.01 -0.91 -14.25
CA VAL A 317 -2.93 0.14 -13.79
C VAL A 317 -3.39 -0.20 -12.38
#